data_c5a01fd1ccb7042c82b1360a0f23e75c
#
_entry.id   c5a01fd1ccb7042c82b1360a0f23e75c
#
_cell.length_a   1.000
_cell.length_b   1.000
_cell.length_c   1.000
_cell.angle_alpha   90.00
_cell.angle_beta   90.00
_cell.angle_gamma   90.00
#
_symmetry.space_group_name_H-M   'P 1'
#
loop_
_entity.id
_entity.type
_entity.pdbx_description
1 polymer ?
#
loop_
_entity_poly.entity_id
_entity_poly.type
_entity_poly.pdbx_seq_one_letter_code
_entity_poly.pdbx_strand_id
1 'polypeptide(L)'
;LGQNTHELVTRLLSALPLSVRPRLVTSDGEFHTIRRQLDRLQEEGLDVVTVAARPAETLADRLTRLVDDKTACVLVSSVLYETAEIVPGLDIIARACSRHGATLLVDAYHHLNVVPFDVHACGLEQAFITGGGYKYCQLGEGNCFLRVPPGCRLRPVLTGWFSEFSALPREGRFRGVEYGAGATRFAGATYDPTSHYRAAAVFSFHIDQGLTPERLRRISRHQVGLLKDAFEALDIDAAVARVEPMSDDRRAGFLAIRTDRANEYFHGLRTRGVLTDFRGSLVRLGPAPYLSDDQLLESIRLLRDVHDSLRTQARLA
;
A
#
# COMPACT_ATOMS: atom_id res chain seq x y z
N LEU A 1 15.70 5.65 2.00
CA LEU A 1 15.44 4.60 1.02
C LEU A 1 15.74 3.23 1.61
N GLY A 2 15.14 2.18 1.07
CA GLY A 2 15.36 0.78 1.45
C GLY A 2 14.94 -0.17 0.34
N GLN A 3 15.33 -1.44 0.45
CA GLN A 3 15.03 -2.43 -0.59
C GLN A 3 13.57 -2.89 -0.58
N ASN A 4 12.93 -2.87 0.58
CA ASN A 4 11.54 -3.29 0.72
C ASN A 4 10.87 -2.58 1.91
N THR A 5 9.54 -2.52 1.90
CA THR A 5 8.75 -1.93 2.98
C THR A 5 8.82 -2.75 4.27
N HIS A 6 9.08 -4.05 4.18
CA HIS A 6 9.22 -4.92 5.35
C HIS A 6 10.30 -4.41 6.31
N GLU A 7 11.53 -4.19 5.80
CA GLU A 7 12.63 -3.64 6.61
C GLU A 7 12.32 -2.25 7.15
N LEU A 8 11.76 -1.37 6.32
CA LEU A 8 11.48 0.01 6.70
C LEU A 8 10.44 0.09 7.82
N VAL A 9 9.37 -0.69 7.73
CA VAL A 9 8.34 -0.79 8.77
C VAL A 9 8.92 -1.41 10.05
N THR A 10 9.73 -2.46 9.93
CA THR A 10 10.38 -3.10 11.09
C THR A 10 11.30 -2.10 11.81
N ARG A 11 12.07 -1.29 11.09
CA ARG A 11 12.89 -0.23 11.68
C ARG A 11 12.05 0.80 12.41
N LEU A 12 10.91 1.23 11.84
CA LEU A 12 9.99 2.14 12.52
C LEU A 12 9.42 1.52 13.79
N LEU A 13 8.90 0.31 13.72
CA LEU A 13 8.37 -0.41 14.88
C LEU A 13 9.41 -0.54 16.00
N SER A 14 10.68 -0.79 15.65
CA SER A 14 11.78 -0.87 16.61
C SER A 14 12.13 0.45 17.29
N ALA A 15 11.66 1.58 16.75
CA ALA A 15 11.90 2.91 17.31
C ALA A 15 10.78 3.39 18.25
N LEU A 16 9.65 2.68 18.27
CA LEU A 16 8.50 3.06 19.07
C LEU A 16 8.71 2.77 20.56
N PRO A 17 8.18 3.58 21.47
CA PRO A 17 8.33 3.39 22.91
C PRO A 17 7.36 2.31 23.45
N LEU A 18 7.45 1.09 22.90
CA LEU A 18 6.48 0.01 23.15
C LEU A 18 6.45 -0.47 24.61
N SER A 19 7.52 -0.26 25.37
CA SER A 19 7.58 -0.59 26.79
C SER A 19 6.69 0.31 27.68
N VAL A 20 6.42 1.54 27.23
CA VAL A 20 5.59 2.52 27.98
C VAL A 20 4.26 2.82 27.27
N ARG A 21 4.18 2.58 25.99
CA ARG A 21 3.00 2.74 25.13
C ARG A 21 2.80 1.48 24.30
N PRO A 22 2.22 0.41 24.88
CA PRO A 22 2.22 -0.91 24.24
C PRO A 22 1.18 -1.07 23.14
N ARG A 23 0.29 -0.08 22.92
CA ARG A 23 -0.81 -0.22 21.97
C ARG A 23 -0.41 0.17 20.55
N LEU A 24 -0.73 -0.72 19.63
CA LEU A 24 -0.69 -0.51 18.17
C LEU A 24 -2.11 -0.63 17.62
N VAL A 25 -2.56 0.35 16.86
CA VAL A 25 -3.92 0.39 16.29
C VAL A 25 -3.81 0.24 14.76
N THR A 26 -4.63 -0.63 14.18
CA THR A 26 -4.58 -0.93 12.75
C THR A 26 -5.94 -1.39 12.22
N SER A 27 -6.01 -1.73 10.94
CA SER A 27 -7.16 -2.34 10.30
C SER A 27 -6.86 -3.73 9.72
N ASP A 28 -7.89 -4.53 9.52
CA ASP A 28 -7.77 -5.82 8.81
C ASP A 28 -7.52 -5.66 7.30
N GLY A 29 -7.57 -4.43 6.79
CA GLY A 29 -7.26 -4.08 5.41
C GLY A 29 -5.77 -3.84 5.12
N GLU A 30 -4.87 -4.06 6.09
CA GLU A 30 -3.44 -3.86 5.88
C GLU A 30 -2.81 -4.98 5.06
N PHE A 31 -1.84 -4.59 4.20
CA PHE A 31 -1.09 -5.56 3.43
C PHE A 31 -0.27 -6.51 4.33
N HIS A 32 -0.04 -7.71 3.84
CA HIS A 32 0.63 -8.80 4.58
C HIS A 32 1.93 -8.40 5.27
N THR A 33 2.67 -7.44 4.73
CA THR A 33 3.92 -6.94 5.33
C THR A 33 3.67 -6.33 6.71
N ILE A 34 2.69 -5.44 6.82
CA ILE A 34 2.34 -4.79 8.10
C ILE A 34 1.62 -5.80 9.00
N ARG A 35 0.59 -6.45 8.47
CA ARG A 35 -0.24 -7.38 9.24
C ARG A 35 0.60 -8.44 9.95
N ARG A 36 1.50 -9.14 9.25
CA ARG A 36 2.30 -10.21 9.85
C ARG A 36 3.27 -9.73 10.93
N GLN A 37 3.80 -8.52 10.79
CA GLN A 37 4.65 -7.93 11.84
C GLN A 37 3.81 -7.61 13.08
N LEU A 38 2.59 -7.08 12.91
CA LEU A 38 1.70 -6.79 14.02
C LEU A 38 1.18 -8.07 14.69
N ASP A 39 0.77 -9.07 13.91
CA ASP A 39 0.36 -10.39 14.43
C ASP A 39 1.49 -10.97 15.31
N ARG A 40 2.74 -10.93 14.84
CA ARG A 40 3.88 -11.44 15.59
C ARG A 40 4.19 -10.63 16.85
N LEU A 41 4.02 -9.32 16.81
CA LEU A 41 4.17 -8.46 17.99
C LEU A 41 3.07 -8.72 19.03
N GLN A 42 1.86 -9.05 18.59
CA GLN A 42 0.77 -9.46 19.47
C GLN A 42 1.09 -10.78 20.19
N GLU A 43 1.69 -11.75 19.50
CA GLU A 43 2.18 -12.99 20.11
C GLU A 43 3.25 -12.75 21.20
N GLU A 44 4.02 -11.65 21.10
CA GLU A 44 4.98 -11.21 22.12
C GLU A 44 4.33 -10.39 23.24
N GLY A 45 3.00 -10.26 23.25
CA GLY A 45 2.24 -9.61 24.31
C GLY A 45 1.98 -8.12 24.14
N LEU A 46 2.20 -7.55 22.95
CA LEU A 46 1.80 -6.17 22.67
C LEU A 46 0.28 -6.06 22.44
N ASP A 47 -0.29 -4.94 22.83
CA ASP A 47 -1.71 -4.61 22.65
C ASP A 47 -1.96 -4.17 21.20
N VAL A 48 -2.22 -5.12 20.30
CA VAL A 48 -2.56 -4.84 18.89
C VAL A 48 -4.07 -4.84 18.73
N VAL A 49 -4.63 -3.67 18.43
CA VAL A 49 -6.08 -3.48 18.25
C VAL A 49 -6.37 -3.32 16.75
N THR A 50 -7.09 -4.29 16.20
CA THR A 50 -7.47 -4.32 14.79
C THR A 50 -8.95 -4.01 14.62
N VAL A 51 -9.29 -3.06 13.74
CA VAL A 51 -10.67 -2.75 13.36
C VAL A 51 -10.96 -3.23 11.94
N ALA A 52 -12.25 -3.44 11.63
CA ALA A 52 -12.65 -3.71 10.24
C ALA A 52 -12.26 -2.53 9.34
N ALA A 53 -11.61 -2.80 8.20
CA ALA A 53 -11.28 -1.77 7.22
C ALA A 53 -12.52 -1.23 6.49
N ARG A 54 -13.56 -2.05 6.40
CA ARG A 54 -14.79 -1.71 5.67
C ARG A 54 -15.98 -1.50 6.60
N PRO A 55 -16.91 -0.59 6.26
CA PRO A 55 -16.82 0.35 5.13
C PRO A 55 -15.70 1.38 5.36
N ALA A 56 -14.94 1.71 4.29
CA ALA A 56 -13.77 2.57 4.42
C ALA A 56 -14.12 4.03 4.77
N GLU A 57 -15.35 4.47 4.48
CA GLU A 57 -15.89 5.79 4.83
C GLU A 57 -15.82 6.09 6.33
N THR A 58 -15.97 5.09 7.14
CA THR A 58 -16.00 5.23 8.61
C THR A 58 -14.75 4.63 9.28
N LEU A 59 -13.75 4.23 8.49
CA LEU A 59 -12.50 3.66 9.03
C LEU A 59 -11.74 4.67 9.90
N ALA A 60 -11.65 5.93 9.45
CA ALA A 60 -10.99 6.98 10.24
C ALA A 60 -11.64 7.16 11.61
N ASP A 61 -12.97 7.14 11.68
CA ASP A 61 -13.71 7.26 12.94
C ASP A 61 -13.46 6.04 13.85
N ARG A 62 -13.41 4.82 13.28
CA ARG A 62 -13.13 3.61 14.05
C ARG A 62 -11.72 3.63 14.64
N LEU A 63 -10.73 4.02 13.83
CA LEU A 63 -9.33 4.10 14.29
C LEU A 63 -9.17 5.18 15.36
N THR A 64 -9.71 6.38 15.14
CA THR A 64 -9.50 7.52 16.05
C THR A 64 -10.11 7.32 17.43
N ARG A 65 -11.20 6.57 17.54
CA ARG A 65 -11.82 6.21 18.85
C ARG A 65 -10.92 5.34 19.72
N LEU A 66 -9.93 4.67 19.14
CA LEU A 66 -9.03 3.76 19.84
C LEU A 66 -7.68 4.41 20.18
N VAL A 67 -7.44 5.62 19.67
CA VAL A 67 -6.19 6.36 19.95
C VAL A 67 -6.27 7.02 21.31
N ASP A 68 -5.37 6.62 22.20
CA ASP A 68 -5.22 7.15 23.54
C ASP A 68 -3.74 7.30 23.95
N ASP A 69 -3.48 7.62 25.21
CA ASP A 69 -2.13 7.83 25.72
C ASP A 69 -1.29 6.54 25.78
N LYS A 70 -1.91 5.36 25.64
CA LYS A 70 -1.21 4.06 25.54
C LYS A 70 -0.83 3.73 24.11
N THR A 71 -1.37 4.44 23.10
CA THR A 71 -1.14 4.16 21.68
C THR A 71 0.23 4.66 21.26
N ALA A 72 1.12 3.74 20.88
CA ALA A 72 2.41 4.09 20.30
C ALA A 72 2.29 4.49 18.84
N CYS A 73 1.47 3.74 18.07
CA CYS A 73 1.36 3.96 16.62
C CYS A 73 -0.01 3.53 16.10
N VAL A 74 -0.51 4.29 15.12
CA VAL A 74 -1.57 3.86 14.20
C VAL A 74 -0.92 3.53 12.86
N LEU A 75 -1.27 2.36 12.29
CA LEU A 75 -0.79 1.91 10.98
C LEU A 75 -2.01 1.74 10.07
N VAL A 76 -2.02 2.42 8.92
CA VAL A 76 -3.16 2.42 8.00
C VAL A 76 -2.70 2.53 6.56
N SER A 77 -3.30 1.74 5.66
CA SER A 77 -3.12 1.87 4.21
C SER A 77 -3.99 3.00 3.66
N SER A 78 -3.45 3.84 2.80
CA SER A 78 -4.20 4.92 2.12
C SER A 78 -5.09 4.41 0.98
N VAL A 79 -4.82 3.19 0.49
CA VAL A 79 -5.63 2.44 -0.46
C VAL A 79 -5.63 0.98 -0.05
N LEU A 80 -6.81 0.41 0.12
CA LEU A 80 -6.98 -0.99 0.52
C LEU A 80 -6.51 -1.92 -0.61
N TYR A 81 -5.59 -2.83 -0.28
CA TYR A 81 -4.92 -3.66 -1.28
C TYR A 81 -5.82 -4.73 -1.91
N GLU A 82 -6.91 -5.10 -1.26
CA GLU A 82 -7.85 -6.09 -1.79
C GLU A 82 -8.84 -5.50 -2.79
N THR A 83 -9.33 -4.29 -2.52
CA THR A 83 -10.47 -3.69 -3.24
C THR A 83 -10.11 -2.50 -4.11
N ALA A 84 -8.91 -1.93 -3.97
CA ALA A 84 -8.51 -0.63 -4.52
C ALA A 84 -9.26 0.56 -3.92
N GLU A 85 -9.93 0.40 -2.79
CA GLU A 85 -10.71 1.47 -2.20
C GLU A 85 -9.80 2.49 -1.52
N ILE A 86 -9.94 3.78 -1.87
CA ILE A 86 -9.20 4.89 -1.26
C ILE A 86 -9.79 5.14 0.13
N VAL A 87 -8.95 5.17 1.13
CA VAL A 87 -9.32 5.44 2.53
C VAL A 87 -9.39 6.95 2.75
N PRO A 88 -10.57 7.50 3.06
CA PRO A 88 -10.72 8.92 3.36
C PRO A 88 -10.35 9.24 4.83
N GLY A 89 -10.13 10.51 5.13
CA GLY A 89 -9.98 10.99 6.50
C GLY A 89 -8.63 10.67 7.14
N LEU A 90 -7.57 10.47 6.36
CA LEU A 90 -6.22 10.28 6.91
C LEU A 90 -5.76 11.47 7.77
N ASP A 91 -6.19 12.70 7.43
CA ASP A 91 -5.97 13.91 8.22
C ASP A 91 -6.66 13.84 9.59
N ILE A 92 -7.84 13.21 9.67
CA ILE A 92 -8.57 13.01 10.93
C ILE A 92 -7.74 12.08 11.85
N ILE A 93 -7.20 10.99 11.28
CA ILE A 93 -6.33 10.07 12.00
C ILE A 93 -5.04 10.78 12.45
N ALA A 94 -4.42 11.57 11.56
CA ALA A 94 -3.20 12.32 11.87
C ALA A 94 -3.41 13.30 13.03
N ARG A 95 -4.53 14.04 13.05
CA ARG A 95 -4.89 14.93 14.17
C ARG A 95 -5.13 14.17 15.47
N ALA A 96 -5.77 13.01 15.42
CA ALA A 96 -5.96 12.18 16.61
C ALA A 96 -4.62 11.69 17.17
N CYS A 97 -3.75 11.17 16.31
CA CYS A 97 -2.40 10.76 16.70
C CYS A 97 -1.60 11.90 17.33
N SER A 98 -1.63 13.09 16.71
CA SER A 98 -0.91 14.27 17.22
C SER A 98 -1.41 14.68 18.62
N ARG A 99 -2.71 14.67 18.86
CA ARG A 99 -3.30 15.02 20.18
C ARG A 99 -2.84 14.10 21.31
N HIS A 100 -2.63 12.83 21.01
CA HIS A 100 -2.22 11.82 21.99
C HIS A 100 -0.72 11.50 21.93
N GLY A 101 0.06 12.21 21.09
CA GLY A 101 1.48 11.94 20.89
C GLY A 101 1.77 10.54 20.33
N ALA A 102 0.80 9.94 19.62
CA ALA A 102 0.97 8.69 18.90
C ALA A 102 1.64 8.94 17.54
N THR A 103 2.37 7.96 17.05
CA THR A 103 2.92 7.97 15.68
C THR A 103 1.84 7.54 14.70
N LEU A 104 1.80 8.13 13.50
CA LEU A 104 1.01 7.63 12.38
C LEU A 104 1.95 7.09 11.30
N LEU A 105 1.74 5.86 10.85
CA LEU A 105 2.32 5.30 9.64
C LEU A 105 1.22 5.12 8.59
N VAL A 106 1.42 5.72 7.42
CA VAL A 106 0.56 5.53 6.24
C VAL A 106 1.31 4.67 5.21
N ASP A 107 0.72 3.54 4.83
CA ASP A 107 1.16 2.76 3.68
C ASP A 107 0.51 3.32 2.41
N ALA A 108 1.32 3.94 1.56
CA ALA A 108 0.89 4.53 0.30
C ALA A 108 1.22 3.65 -0.93
N TYR A 109 1.60 2.39 -0.74
CA TYR A 109 2.11 1.54 -1.81
C TYR A 109 1.14 1.36 -2.99
N HIS A 110 -0.17 1.29 -2.73
CA HIS A 110 -1.22 1.19 -3.75
C HIS A 110 -1.79 2.55 -4.18
N HIS A 111 -1.30 3.63 -3.62
CA HIS A 111 -1.75 5.00 -3.88
C HIS A 111 -0.84 5.70 -4.89
N LEU A 112 0.49 5.54 -4.68
CA LEU A 112 1.51 6.28 -5.43
C LEU A 112 1.37 6.08 -6.93
N ASN A 113 1.46 7.19 -7.67
CA ASN A 113 1.48 7.26 -9.13
C ASN A 113 0.19 6.79 -9.85
N VAL A 114 -0.88 6.48 -9.10
CA VAL A 114 -2.20 6.10 -9.63
C VAL A 114 -3.31 7.00 -9.07
N VAL A 115 -3.09 7.57 -7.89
CA VAL A 115 -3.89 8.65 -7.32
C VAL A 115 -2.92 9.75 -6.91
N PRO A 116 -3.18 11.03 -7.17
CA PRO A 116 -2.36 12.12 -6.65
C PRO A 116 -2.24 12.05 -5.13
N PHE A 117 -1.01 12.18 -4.62
CA PHE A 117 -0.72 12.09 -3.20
C PHE A 117 0.16 13.26 -2.77
N ASP A 118 -0.46 14.25 -2.18
CA ASP A 118 0.22 15.41 -1.62
C ASP A 118 0.15 15.37 -0.09
N VAL A 119 1.30 15.34 0.54
CA VAL A 119 1.43 15.23 2.00
C VAL A 119 0.78 16.40 2.73
N HIS A 120 0.89 17.62 2.19
CA HIS A 120 0.30 18.82 2.77
C HIS A 120 -1.22 18.84 2.56
N ALA A 121 -1.67 18.60 1.33
CA ALA A 121 -3.09 18.56 1.02
C ALA A 121 -3.83 17.45 1.81
N CYS A 122 -3.13 16.37 2.13
CA CYS A 122 -3.65 15.27 2.95
C CYS A 122 -3.50 15.50 4.47
N GLY A 123 -2.90 16.60 4.93
CA GLY A 123 -2.68 16.88 6.36
C GLY A 123 -1.76 15.86 7.05
N LEU A 124 -0.77 15.33 6.31
CA LEU A 124 0.10 14.22 6.74
C LEU A 124 1.55 14.65 7.03
N GLU A 125 1.79 15.94 7.31
CA GLU A 125 3.14 16.47 7.51
C GLU A 125 3.87 15.78 8.66
N GLN A 126 3.15 15.37 9.69
CA GLN A 126 3.69 14.68 10.87
C GLN A 126 3.61 13.16 10.79
N ALA A 127 3.10 12.60 9.68
CA ALA A 127 3.03 11.16 9.48
C ALA A 127 4.31 10.58 8.91
N PHE A 128 4.64 9.37 9.32
CA PHE A 128 5.50 8.49 8.54
C PHE A 128 4.73 7.96 7.34
N ILE A 129 5.37 7.89 6.18
CA ILE A 129 4.77 7.36 4.97
C ILE A 129 5.72 6.34 4.37
N THR A 130 5.23 5.14 4.12
CA THR A 130 5.99 4.10 3.43
C THR A 130 5.36 3.78 2.09
N GLY A 131 6.18 3.36 1.15
CA GLY A 131 5.76 2.94 -0.17
C GLY A 131 6.91 2.39 -0.97
N GLY A 132 6.62 1.99 -2.19
CA GLY A 132 7.64 1.46 -3.09
C GLY A 132 7.24 1.56 -4.55
N GLY A 133 8.23 1.40 -5.40
CA GLY A 133 8.11 1.66 -6.83
C GLY A 133 7.67 0.48 -7.68
N TYR A 134 7.54 -0.70 -7.14
CA TYR A 134 7.27 -1.91 -7.92
C TYR A 134 5.94 -1.87 -8.71
N LYS A 135 4.88 -1.29 -8.11
CA LYS A 135 3.54 -1.28 -8.73
C LYS A 135 3.40 -0.12 -9.74
N TYR A 136 2.61 0.88 -9.42
CA TYR A 136 2.22 1.94 -10.37
C TYR A 136 3.34 2.92 -10.72
N CYS A 137 4.38 3.02 -9.89
CA CYS A 137 5.57 3.79 -10.27
C CYS A 137 6.44 3.08 -11.31
N GLN A 138 6.26 1.76 -11.51
CA GLN A 138 6.96 0.94 -12.52
C GLN A 138 8.49 0.96 -12.40
N LEU A 139 8.98 1.10 -11.17
CA LEU A 139 10.43 1.15 -10.89
C LEU A 139 11.07 -0.24 -10.73
N GLY A 140 10.27 -1.33 -10.79
CA GLY A 140 10.72 -2.68 -10.45
C GLY A 140 11.01 -2.84 -8.97
N GLU A 141 11.56 -3.97 -8.59
CA GLU A 141 11.87 -4.33 -7.20
C GLU A 141 13.01 -3.50 -6.60
N GLY A 142 13.08 -3.50 -5.28
CA GLY A 142 14.20 -2.94 -4.52
C GLY A 142 14.16 -1.43 -4.31
N ASN A 143 13.10 -0.74 -4.73
CA ASN A 143 12.96 0.71 -4.57
C ASN A 143 11.80 1.06 -3.65
N CYS A 144 12.09 1.14 -2.35
CA CYS A 144 11.14 1.52 -1.33
C CYS A 144 11.66 2.69 -0.49
N PHE A 145 10.75 3.38 0.16
CA PHE A 145 11.08 4.52 1.01
C PHE A 145 10.26 4.53 2.31
N LEU A 146 10.82 5.19 3.29
CA LEU A 146 10.15 5.65 4.50
C LEU A 146 10.34 7.17 4.58
N ARG A 147 9.28 7.93 4.36
CA ARG A 147 9.27 9.34 4.69
C ARG A 147 9.22 9.50 6.19
N VAL A 148 10.15 10.25 6.72
CA VAL A 148 10.26 10.56 8.14
C VAL A 148 9.80 12.02 8.34
N PRO A 149 8.87 12.29 9.26
CA PRO A 149 8.39 13.66 9.48
C PRO A 149 9.48 14.57 10.02
N PRO A 150 9.37 15.89 9.77
CA PRO A 150 10.31 16.88 10.31
C PRO A 150 10.41 16.80 11.84
N GLY A 151 11.59 17.01 12.38
CA GLY A 151 11.81 17.02 13.82
C GLY A 151 11.72 15.65 14.51
N CYS A 152 11.64 14.56 13.76
CA CYS A 152 11.60 13.20 14.32
C CYS A 152 12.79 12.92 15.24
N ARG A 153 12.49 12.43 16.46
CA ARG A 153 13.48 12.07 17.49
C ARG A 153 13.49 10.58 17.84
N LEU A 154 12.70 9.77 17.16
CA LEU A 154 12.66 8.33 17.40
C LEU A 154 14.05 7.71 17.16
N ARG A 155 14.36 6.66 17.92
CA ARG A 155 15.66 5.98 17.92
C ARG A 155 15.46 4.49 17.60
N PRO A 156 15.59 4.07 16.33
CA PRO A 156 15.42 2.67 15.96
C PRO A 156 16.38 1.75 16.70
N VAL A 157 15.87 0.67 17.27
CA VAL A 157 16.73 -0.40 17.84
C VAL A 157 17.37 -1.20 16.72
N LEU A 158 16.61 -1.45 15.64
CA LEU A 158 17.13 -2.05 14.41
C LEU A 158 17.80 -0.97 13.57
N THR A 159 19.10 -0.77 13.78
CA THR A 159 19.90 0.29 13.18
C THR A 159 21.14 -0.28 12.50
N GLY A 160 21.87 0.55 11.79
CA GLY A 160 23.12 0.20 11.13
C GLY A 160 24.07 1.40 11.05
N TRP A 161 25.28 1.19 10.58
CA TRP A 161 26.33 2.21 10.59
C TRP A 161 26.01 3.45 9.76
N PHE A 162 25.11 3.38 8.77
CA PHE A 162 24.64 4.55 8.03
C PHE A 162 23.81 5.53 8.87
N SER A 163 23.18 5.05 9.95
CA SER A 163 22.43 5.93 10.85
C SER A 163 23.31 6.87 11.67
N GLU A 164 24.61 6.59 11.76
CA GLU A 164 25.64 7.30 12.51
C GLU A 164 26.76 7.82 11.59
N PHE A 165 26.53 7.86 10.28
CA PHE A 165 27.57 8.09 9.27
C PHE A 165 28.37 9.37 9.50
N SER A 166 27.72 10.45 9.93
CA SER A 166 28.40 11.73 10.22
C SER A 166 29.30 11.72 11.47
N ALA A 167 29.14 10.72 12.33
CA ALA A 167 29.95 10.59 13.54
C ALA A 167 31.18 9.67 13.34
N LEU A 168 31.23 8.90 12.25
CA LEU A 168 32.32 7.93 11.99
C LEU A 168 33.74 8.55 11.98
N PRO A 169 33.98 9.80 11.52
CA PRO A 169 35.32 10.39 11.56
C PRO A 169 35.79 10.81 12.95
N ARG A 170 34.93 10.80 13.96
CA ARG A 170 35.29 11.22 15.32
C ARG A 170 36.10 10.12 15.99
N GLU A 171 37.24 10.50 16.54
CA GLU A 171 38.05 9.63 17.35
C GLU A 171 37.42 9.41 18.74
N GLY A 172 37.42 8.15 19.20
CA GLY A 172 37.00 7.80 20.55
C GLY A 172 35.98 6.65 20.58
N ARG A 173 35.87 5.99 21.76
CA ARG A 173 34.83 5.00 22.01
C ARG A 173 33.60 5.68 22.58
N PHE A 174 32.58 5.84 21.75
CA PHE A 174 31.28 6.32 22.21
C PHE A 174 30.51 5.20 22.94
N ARG A 175 29.83 5.57 24.02
CA ARG A 175 28.84 4.68 24.64
C ARG A 175 27.47 5.04 24.05
N GLY A 176 26.92 4.13 23.25
CA GLY A 176 25.63 4.31 22.60
C GLY A 176 25.74 4.70 21.14
N VAL A 177 24.61 4.97 20.49
CA VAL A 177 24.49 5.33 19.07
C VAL A 177 24.21 6.82 18.95
N GLU A 178 25.02 7.54 18.17
CA GLU A 178 24.85 8.95 17.86
C GLU A 178 24.10 9.09 16.52
N TYR A 179 22.77 9.02 16.56
CA TYR A 179 21.95 9.07 15.36
C TYR A 179 22.09 10.39 14.60
N GLY A 180 22.17 10.30 13.28
CA GLY A 180 22.05 11.44 12.39
C GLY A 180 20.71 12.14 12.48
N ALA A 181 20.59 13.31 11.88
CA ALA A 181 19.37 14.11 11.87
C ALA A 181 18.31 13.56 10.90
N GLY A 182 17.05 13.79 11.22
CA GLY A 182 15.92 13.46 10.34
C GLY A 182 15.88 11.99 9.90
N ALA A 183 15.76 11.75 8.61
CA ALA A 183 15.59 10.39 8.04
C ALA A 183 16.85 9.53 8.14
N THR A 184 18.06 10.11 8.28
CA THR A 184 19.31 9.35 8.39
C THR A 184 19.32 8.40 9.56
N ARG A 185 18.62 8.72 10.66
CA ARG A 185 18.49 7.84 11.83
C ARG A 185 17.85 6.48 11.53
N PHE A 186 17.08 6.39 10.44
CA PHE A 186 16.45 5.15 9.96
C PHE A 186 17.29 4.44 8.88
N ALA A 187 18.45 4.97 8.52
CA ALA A 187 19.34 4.30 7.60
C ALA A 187 19.93 3.03 8.24
N GLY A 188 20.11 2.00 7.41
CA GLY A 188 20.66 0.71 7.84
C GLY A 188 22.14 0.59 7.53
N ALA A 189 22.45 -0.36 6.67
CA ALA A 189 23.79 -0.63 6.17
C ALA A 189 23.81 -0.53 4.64
N THR A 190 24.94 -0.88 4.03
CA THR A 190 25.11 -0.97 2.59
C THR A 190 24.10 -1.92 1.96
N TYR A 191 23.58 -1.55 0.81
CA TYR A 191 22.67 -2.36 0.01
C TYR A 191 22.92 -2.07 -1.47
N ASP A 192 22.35 -2.88 -2.37
CA ASP A 192 22.48 -2.67 -3.81
C ASP A 192 21.68 -1.43 -4.25
N PRO A 193 22.33 -0.38 -4.77
CA PRO A 193 21.66 0.85 -5.19
C PRO A 193 21.10 0.79 -6.62
N THR A 194 21.22 -0.32 -7.34
CA THR A 194 20.83 -0.45 -8.77
C THR A 194 19.40 -0.03 -9.01
N SER A 195 18.49 -0.36 -8.08
CA SER A 195 17.08 0.03 -8.17
C SER A 195 16.86 1.55 -8.17
N HIS A 196 17.73 2.33 -7.49
CA HIS A 196 17.62 3.78 -7.44
C HIS A 196 18.07 4.45 -8.73
N TYR A 197 19.09 3.91 -9.41
CA TYR A 197 19.48 4.36 -10.76
C TYR A 197 18.38 4.08 -11.77
N ARG A 198 17.75 2.90 -11.70
CA ARG A 198 16.57 2.58 -12.51
C ARG A 198 15.42 3.55 -12.23
N ALA A 199 15.14 3.85 -10.96
CA ALA A 199 14.13 4.82 -10.57
C ALA A 199 14.38 6.21 -11.16
N ALA A 200 15.63 6.68 -11.11
CA ALA A 200 15.99 7.96 -11.71
C ALA A 200 15.68 8.00 -13.21
N ALA A 201 16.04 6.94 -13.96
CA ALA A 201 15.74 6.83 -15.38
C ALA A 201 14.22 6.82 -15.66
N VAL A 202 13.43 6.07 -14.87
CA VAL A 202 11.97 6.01 -15.04
C VAL A 202 11.32 7.35 -14.70
N PHE A 203 11.75 8.04 -13.65
CA PHE A 203 11.22 9.36 -13.32
C PHE A 203 11.60 10.42 -14.37
N SER A 204 12.81 10.37 -14.92
CA SER A 204 13.17 11.22 -16.05
C SER A 204 12.26 10.97 -17.25
N PHE A 205 11.99 9.71 -17.60
CA PHE A 205 11.03 9.36 -18.64
C PHE A 205 9.62 9.90 -18.33
N HIS A 206 9.14 9.78 -17.11
CA HIS A 206 7.85 10.34 -16.72
C HIS A 206 7.79 11.85 -16.93
N ILE A 207 8.85 12.57 -16.55
CA ILE A 207 8.97 14.03 -16.74
C ILE A 207 8.95 14.36 -18.24
N ASP A 208 9.79 13.71 -19.02
CA ASP A 208 9.96 13.95 -20.47
C ASP A 208 8.65 13.69 -21.24
N GLN A 209 7.87 12.68 -20.81
CA GLN A 209 6.57 12.33 -21.41
C GLN A 209 5.38 13.06 -20.77
N GLY A 210 5.62 13.94 -19.81
CA GLY A 210 4.55 14.64 -19.08
C GLY A 210 3.58 13.71 -18.36
N LEU A 211 4.08 12.58 -17.84
CA LEU A 211 3.29 11.61 -17.07
C LEU A 211 3.20 12.06 -15.60
N THR A 212 2.51 13.18 -15.39
CA THR A 212 2.23 13.67 -14.02
C THR A 212 1.28 12.74 -13.28
N PRO A 213 1.23 12.77 -11.93
CA PRO A 213 0.26 11.99 -11.16
C PRO A 213 -1.19 12.20 -11.61
N GLU A 214 -1.59 13.43 -11.98
CA GLU A 214 -2.92 13.77 -12.46
C GLU A 214 -3.20 13.15 -13.84
N ARG A 215 -2.20 13.13 -14.75
CA ARG A 215 -2.33 12.48 -16.05
C ARG A 215 -2.45 10.97 -15.89
N LEU A 216 -1.63 10.37 -15.05
CA LEU A 216 -1.68 8.94 -14.74
C LEU A 216 -3.01 8.56 -14.07
N ARG A 217 -3.54 9.42 -13.17
CA ARG A 217 -4.87 9.24 -12.60
C ARG A 217 -5.97 9.23 -13.67
N ARG A 218 -5.93 10.15 -14.64
CA ARG A 218 -6.90 10.16 -15.74
C ARG A 218 -6.83 8.89 -16.59
N ILE A 219 -5.61 8.44 -16.93
CA ILE A 219 -5.41 7.18 -17.67
C ILE A 219 -5.97 6.00 -16.86
N SER A 220 -5.63 5.89 -15.59
CA SER A 220 -6.09 4.81 -14.73
C SER A 220 -7.61 4.78 -14.58
N ARG A 221 -8.24 5.95 -14.40
CA ARG A 221 -9.72 6.04 -14.33
C ARG A 221 -10.39 5.61 -15.63
N HIS A 222 -9.86 6.02 -16.77
CA HIS A 222 -10.34 5.57 -18.07
C HIS A 222 -10.23 4.06 -18.22
N GLN A 223 -9.05 3.50 -17.98
CA GLN A 223 -8.81 2.07 -18.13
C GLN A 223 -9.65 1.20 -17.16
N VAL A 224 -9.73 1.59 -15.90
CA VAL A 224 -10.52 0.86 -14.89
C VAL A 224 -12.02 1.02 -15.15
N GLY A 225 -12.47 2.20 -15.60
CA GLY A 225 -13.85 2.44 -16.05
C GLY A 225 -14.22 1.56 -17.23
N LEU A 226 -13.36 1.49 -18.26
CA LEU A 226 -13.55 0.64 -19.43
C LEU A 226 -13.68 -0.84 -19.05
N LEU A 227 -12.81 -1.34 -18.18
CA LEU A 227 -12.88 -2.72 -17.68
C LEU A 227 -14.18 -2.98 -16.90
N LYS A 228 -14.61 -2.02 -16.06
CA LYS A 228 -15.86 -2.12 -15.29
C LYS A 228 -17.07 -2.19 -16.21
N ASP A 229 -17.20 -1.22 -17.12
CA ASP A 229 -18.35 -1.12 -18.02
C ASP A 229 -18.43 -2.34 -18.95
N ALA A 230 -17.29 -2.82 -19.46
CA ALA A 230 -17.23 -4.02 -20.26
C ALA A 230 -17.59 -5.29 -19.45
N PHE A 231 -17.16 -5.38 -18.18
CA PHE A 231 -17.55 -6.51 -17.31
C PHE A 231 -19.04 -6.48 -16.99
N GLU A 232 -19.60 -5.32 -16.65
CA GLU A 232 -21.03 -5.18 -16.35
C GLU A 232 -21.89 -5.53 -17.58
N ALA A 233 -21.41 -5.20 -18.80
CA ALA A 233 -22.08 -5.55 -20.05
C ALA A 233 -22.09 -7.08 -20.35
N LEU A 234 -21.30 -7.89 -19.63
CA LEU A 234 -21.35 -9.36 -19.76
C LEU A 234 -22.64 -9.96 -19.18
N ASP A 235 -23.36 -9.19 -18.36
CA ASP A 235 -24.60 -9.63 -17.68
C ASP A 235 -24.44 -10.97 -16.92
N ILE A 236 -23.33 -11.11 -16.23
CA ILE A 236 -23.07 -12.27 -15.37
C ILE A 236 -23.90 -12.10 -14.09
N ASP A 237 -24.57 -13.18 -13.65
CA ASP A 237 -25.31 -13.18 -12.39
C ASP A 237 -24.41 -12.66 -11.24
N ALA A 238 -24.86 -11.61 -10.56
CA ALA A 238 -24.15 -10.97 -9.46
C ALA A 238 -23.89 -11.92 -8.28
N ALA A 239 -24.65 -13.02 -8.16
CA ALA A 239 -24.37 -14.08 -7.19
C ALA A 239 -23.13 -14.91 -7.58
N VAL A 240 -22.76 -14.96 -8.86
CA VAL A 240 -21.60 -15.69 -9.37
C VAL A 240 -20.36 -14.80 -9.41
N ALA A 241 -20.48 -13.63 -10.01
CA ALA A 241 -19.39 -12.66 -10.04
C ALA A 241 -19.93 -11.22 -10.16
N ARG A 242 -19.35 -10.29 -9.39
CA ARG A 242 -19.74 -8.88 -9.40
C ARG A 242 -18.57 -7.97 -9.12
N VAL A 243 -18.62 -6.77 -9.66
CA VAL A 243 -17.69 -5.70 -9.29
C VAL A 243 -17.86 -5.35 -7.81
N GLU A 244 -16.74 -5.18 -7.11
CA GLU A 244 -16.78 -4.72 -5.72
C GLU A 244 -17.39 -3.31 -5.66
N PRO A 245 -18.48 -3.12 -4.87
CA PRO A 245 -19.27 -1.87 -4.91
C PRO A 245 -18.51 -0.72 -4.25
N MET A 246 -18.29 0.33 -5.02
CA MET A 246 -17.80 1.64 -4.56
C MET A 246 -18.00 2.68 -5.65
N SER A 247 -17.99 3.98 -5.31
CA SER A 247 -17.98 5.04 -6.32
C SER A 247 -16.64 5.07 -7.07
N ASP A 248 -16.67 5.47 -8.34
CA ASP A 248 -15.49 5.49 -9.19
C ASP A 248 -14.42 6.48 -8.71
N ASP A 249 -14.82 7.53 -7.99
CA ASP A 249 -13.88 8.48 -7.39
C ASP A 249 -13.05 7.84 -6.26
N ARG A 250 -13.60 6.86 -5.59
CA ARG A 250 -12.95 6.14 -4.49
C ARG A 250 -12.19 4.91 -4.94
N ARG A 251 -12.27 4.55 -6.22
CA ARG A 251 -11.50 3.45 -6.80
C ARG A 251 -10.12 3.93 -7.23
N ALA A 252 -9.09 3.26 -6.75
CA ALA A 252 -7.71 3.53 -7.15
C ALA A 252 -7.36 2.79 -8.47
N GLY A 253 -6.30 2.02 -8.53
CA GLY A 253 -5.66 1.60 -9.76
C GLY A 253 -6.08 0.24 -10.33
N PHE A 254 -7.09 -0.43 -9.77
CA PHE A 254 -7.54 -1.72 -10.29
C PHE A 254 -9.03 -1.97 -10.06
N LEU A 255 -9.59 -2.85 -10.90
CA LEU A 255 -10.93 -3.37 -10.74
C LEU A 255 -10.88 -4.66 -9.91
N ALA A 256 -11.63 -4.73 -8.81
CA ALA A 256 -11.81 -5.93 -8.01
C ALA A 256 -13.17 -6.57 -8.36
N ILE A 257 -13.15 -7.84 -8.74
CA ILE A 257 -14.34 -8.64 -9.07
C ILE A 257 -14.46 -9.72 -8.01
N ARG A 258 -15.56 -9.71 -7.27
CA ARG A 258 -15.88 -10.71 -6.24
C ARG A 258 -16.50 -11.94 -6.87
N THR A 259 -15.95 -13.11 -6.55
CA THR A 259 -16.46 -14.42 -6.94
C THR A 259 -15.88 -15.50 -6.03
N ASP A 260 -16.66 -16.50 -5.67
CA ASP A 260 -16.16 -17.64 -4.90
C ASP A 260 -15.20 -18.54 -5.69
N ARG A 261 -15.15 -18.33 -7.02
CA ARG A 261 -14.28 -19.05 -7.96
C ARG A 261 -13.06 -18.24 -8.42
N ALA A 262 -12.56 -17.32 -7.58
CA ALA A 262 -11.48 -16.41 -7.95
C ALA A 262 -10.21 -17.13 -8.44
N ASN A 263 -9.87 -18.26 -7.82
CA ASN A 263 -8.74 -19.09 -8.23
C ASN A 263 -8.89 -19.65 -9.66
N GLU A 264 -10.09 -20.16 -10.00
CA GLU A 264 -10.36 -20.70 -11.32
C GLU A 264 -10.37 -19.61 -12.39
N TYR A 265 -10.95 -18.44 -12.11
CA TYR A 265 -10.87 -17.28 -13.00
C TYR A 265 -9.42 -16.87 -13.23
N PHE A 266 -8.61 -16.77 -12.17
CA PHE A 266 -7.20 -16.44 -12.27
C PHE A 266 -6.44 -17.41 -13.18
N HIS A 267 -6.57 -18.71 -12.96
CA HIS A 267 -5.91 -19.73 -13.78
C HIS A 267 -6.44 -19.76 -15.21
N GLY A 268 -7.75 -19.65 -15.39
CA GLY A 268 -8.38 -19.61 -16.70
C GLY A 268 -7.97 -18.41 -17.55
N LEU A 269 -7.81 -17.22 -16.93
CA LEU A 269 -7.28 -16.02 -17.57
C LEU A 269 -5.79 -16.18 -17.92
N ARG A 270 -5.00 -16.68 -16.98
CA ARG A 270 -3.57 -16.89 -17.17
C ARG A 270 -3.26 -17.83 -18.34
N THR A 271 -3.99 -18.93 -18.50
CA THR A 271 -3.83 -19.85 -19.64
C THR A 271 -4.18 -19.22 -20.99
N ARG A 272 -4.93 -18.10 -20.97
CA ARG A 272 -5.30 -17.30 -22.15
C ARG A 272 -4.43 -16.07 -22.35
N GLY A 273 -3.32 -15.95 -21.57
CA GLY A 273 -2.36 -14.87 -21.71
C GLY A 273 -2.75 -13.59 -20.96
N VAL A 274 -3.82 -13.59 -20.16
CA VAL A 274 -4.21 -12.45 -19.33
C VAL A 274 -3.63 -12.62 -17.93
N LEU A 275 -2.62 -11.82 -17.61
CA LEU A 275 -1.95 -11.81 -16.30
C LEU A 275 -2.76 -10.97 -15.31
N THR A 276 -3.35 -11.62 -14.35
CA THR A 276 -4.13 -11.01 -13.27
C THR A 276 -3.58 -11.41 -11.92
N ASP A 277 -4.25 -11.02 -10.86
CA ASP A 277 -3.97 -11.44 -9.49
C ASP A 277 -5.30 -11.73 -8.77
N PHE A 278 -5.25 -12.49 -7.67
CA PHE A 278 -6.41 -12.68 -6.82
C PHE A 278 -6.05 -12.69 -5.34
N ARG A 279 -7.00 -12.32 -4.51
CA ARG A 279 -6.90 -12.39 -3.05
C ARG A 279 -8.23 -12.86 -2.47
N GLY A 280 -8.21 -14.00 -1.76
CA GLY A 280 -9.43 -14.61 -1.28
C GLY A 280 -10.44 -14.80 -2.42
N SER A 281 -11.61 -14.20 -2.31
CA SER A 281 -12.68 -14.22 -3.30
C SER A 281 -12.63 -13.06 -4.31
N LEU A 282 -11.54 -12.31 -4.42
CA LEU A 282 -11.42 -11.15 -5.31
C LEU A 282 -10.40 -11.41 -6.42
N VAL A 283 -10.84 -11.40 -7.68
CA VAL A 283 -9.98 -11.29 -8.86
C VAL A 283 -9.70 -9.81 -9.10
N ARG A 284 -8.42 -9.45 -9.35
CA ARG A 284 -7.99 -8.07 -9.51
C ARG A 284 -7.43 -7.83 -10.90
N LEU A 285 -8.01 -6.89 -11.62
CA LEU A 285 -7.58 -6.44 -12.95
C LEU A 285 -6.93 -5.07 -12.80
N GLY A 286 -5.60 -5.03 -12.82
CA GLY A 286 -4.81 -3.81 -12.61
C GLY A 286 -4.07 -3.41 -13.88
N PRO A 287 -4.68 -2.57 -14.73
CA PRO A 287 -4.07 -2.17 -15.99
C PRO A 287 -2.84 -1.29 -15.77
N ALA A 288 -1.82 -1.50 -16.59
CA ALA A 288 -0.69 -0.59 -16.68
C ALA A 288 -1.01 0.54 -17.68
N PRO A 289 -0.45 1.75 -17.50
CA PRO A 289 -0.82 2.92 -18.31
C PRO A 289 -0.47 2.80 -19.80
N TYR A 290 0.34 1.82 -20.21
CA TYR A 290 0.72 1.55 -21.59
C TYR A 290 -0.20 0.54 -22.31
N LEU A 291 -1.21 -0.04 -21.63
CA LEU A 291 -2.17 -0.95 -22.25
C LEU A 291 -3.20 -0.15 -23.07
N SER A 292 -3.49 -0.64 -24.28
CA SER A 292 -4.53 -0.06 -25.13
C SER A 292 -5.92 -0.50 -24.68
N ASP A 293 -6.94 0.27 -25.10
CA ASP A 293 -8.34 -0.06 -24.85
C ASP A 293 -8.71 -1.44 -25.46
N ASP A 294 -8.20 -1.76 -26.64
CA ASP A 294 -8.45 -3.06 -27.28
C ASP A 294 -7.91 -4.23 -26.46
N GLN A 295 -6.71 -4.09 -25.85
CA GLN A 295 -6.14 -5.11 -24.97
C GLN A 295 -7.00 -5.30 -23.70
N LEU A 296 -7.54 -4.21 -23.16
CA LEU A 296 -8.40 -4.25 -21.98
C LEU A 296 -9.74 -4.92 -22.30
N LEU A 297 -10.38 -4.54 -23.41
CA LEU A 297 -11.63 -5.16 -23.87
C LEU A 297 -11.44 -6.64 -24.18
N GLU A 298 -10.33 -7.02 -24.84
CA GLU A 298 -10.00 -8.41 -25.09
C GLU A 298 -9.85 -9.21 -23.80
N SER A 299 -9.27 -8.62 -22.75
CA SER A 299 -9.15 -9.28 -21.44
C SER A 299 -10.51 -9.62 -20.82
N ILE A 300 -11.50 -8.75 -20.99
CA ILE A 300 -12.88 -9.00 -20.53
C ILE A 300 -13.59 -10.04 -21.41
N ARG A 301 -13.36 -10.03 -22.72
CA ARG A 301 -13.89 -11.08 -23.61
C ARG A 301 -13.35 -12.46 -23.20
N LEU A 302 -12.05 -12.57 -22.92
CA LEU A 302 -11.43 -13.79 -22.42
C LEU A 302 -11.93 -14.19 -21.03
N LEU A 303 -12.28 -13.22 -20.18
CA LEU A 303 -12.94 -13.49 -18.91
C LEU A 303 -14.32 -14.11 -19.11
N ARG A 304 -15.08 -13.67 -20.13
CA ARG A 304 -16.36 -14.30 -20.53
C ARG A 304 -16.14 -15.76 -20.92
N ASP A 305 -15.14 -16.04 -21.76
CA ASP A 305 -14.85 -17.42 -22.20
C ASP A 305 -14.49 -18.33 -21.01
N VAL A 306 -13.77 -17.80 -20.02
CA VAL A 306 -13.49 -18.51 -18.75
C VAL A 306 -14.79 -18.78 -18.01
N HIS A 307 -15.64 -17.77 -17.83
CA HIS A 307 -16.93 -17.90 -17.15
C HIS A 307 -17.79 -19.01 -17.77
N ASP A 308 -17.96 -19.02 -19.10
CA ASP A 308 -18.78 -19.98 -19.83
C ASP A 308 -18.21 -21.40 -19.72
N SER A 309 -16.88 -21.55 -19.76
CA SER A 309 -16.20 -22.83 -19.53
C SER A 309 -16.49 -23.38 -18.13
N LEU A 310 -16.37 -22.52 -17.10
CA LEU A 310 -16.65 -22.89 -15.72
C LEU A 310 -18.11 -23.27 -15.50
N ARG A 311 -19.05 -22.57 -16.14
CA ARG A 311 -20.49 -22.86 -16.09
C ARG A 311 -20.83 -24.23 -16.70
N THR A 312 -20.16 -24.56 -17.79
CA THR A 312 -20.35 -25.89 -18.46
C THR A 312 -19.84 -27.00 -17.57
N GLN A 313 -18.67 -26.87 -16.98
CA GLN A 313 -18.11 -27.84 -16.04
C GLN A 313 -19.03 -28.10 -14.84
N ALA A 314 -19.60 -27.05 -14.24
CA ALA A 314 -20.50 -27.13 -13.09
C ALA A 314 -21.85 -27.82 -13.42
N ARG A 315 -22.26 -27.88 -14.70
CA ARG A 315 -23.47 -28.62 -15.15
C ARG A 315 -23.24 -30.09 -15.42
N LEU A 316 -21.96 -30.46 -15.60
CA LEU A 316 -21.54 -31.84 -15.90
C LEU A 316 -21.09 -32.60 -14.64
N ALA A 317 -20.84 -31.92 -13.53
CA ALA A 317 -20.49 -32.46 -12.22
C ALA A 317 -21.72 -32.61 -11.32
#